data_df1bbf91fbba92fa7495ff63de9ad167
#
_entry.id   df1bbf91fbba92fa7495ff63de9ad167
#
_cell.length_a   1.000
_cell.length_b   1.000
_cell.length_c   1.000
_cell.angle_alpha   90.00
_cell.angle_beta   90.00
_cell.angle_gamma   90.00
#
_symmetry.space_group_name_H-M   'P 1'
#
loop_
_entity.id
_entity.type
_entity.pdbx_description
1 polymer ?
#
loop_
_entity_poly.entity_id
_entity_poly.type
_entity_poly.pdbx_seq_one_letter_code
_entity_poly.pdbx_strand_id
1 'polypeptide(L)'
;MGGGARTAYQAGALQALAQLLETQSSPGLQPQVKPFPFQILVGTSAGALNATYLASRAIDGLDALKGLGAFWHGLHSRLVYHLPNTPLAKFSRWATALGVSMVAQRQGAALDSMPLVDTLHRRIALNNIAQALHHGQLKALAITASSYTTGVHWTFYQTLAQHALQNWSRPGRRAELQDITIEHLMASSAIPFLFPATPLWVDGNVEYFGDGSMRQSAPLSPAVHLGADKILAIGVGQPQRGHTGVSSGSQRPSLGNIAGHAMASVFNDSLSADVEQAQRVNQSLKHLKHYLSTQSNPSSSAALPFHEVEVLALQPSESLDALAQAHVHELPPPVHRVLEGLGALKGSGAALSSYLLFEPGFLRALMALGAKDVNQRKEELLAFFAD
;
A
#
# COMPACT_ATOMS: atom_id res chain seq x y z
N MET A 1 -0.49 -1.70 -2.49
CA MET A 1 0.90 -1.81 -1.97
C MET A 1 1.24 -0.57 -1.16
N GLY A 2 2.12 -0.69 -0.14
CA GLY A 2 2.55 0.44 0.67
C GLY A 2 3.74 1.19 0.09
N GLY A 3 4.07 2.35 0.65
CA GLY A 3 5.17 3.19 0.18
C GLY A 3 5.20 4.59 0.83
N GLY A 4 4.61 4.77 1.99
CA GLY A 4 4.51 6.08 2.65
C GLY A 4 3.87 7.12 1.72
N ALA A 5 4.48 8.29 1.58
CA ALA A 5 3.96 9.37 0.74
C ALA A 5 3.83 8.99 -0.75
N ARG A 6 4.63 8.04 -1.28
CA ARG A 6 4.51 7.53 -2.65
C ARG A 6 3.10 7.01 -2.96
N THR A 7 2.37 6.58 -1.95
CA THR A 7 1.04 5.97 -2.09
C THR A 7 -0.01 6.97 -2.57
N ALA A 8 0.27 8.28 -2.56
CA ALA A 8 -0.54 9.28 -3.25
C ALA A 8 -0.72 9.01 -4.75
N TYR A 9 0.25 8.33 -5.39
CA TYR A 9 0.13 7.83 -6.75
C TYR A 9 -1.15 7.00 -6.95
N GLN A 10 -1.45 6.08 -6.01
CA GLN A 10 -2.67 5.26 -6.07
C GLN A 10 -3.93 6.10 -6.01
N ALA A 11 -3.93 7.17 -5.20
CA ALA A 11 -5.09 8.07 -5.11
C ALA A 11 -5.36 8.77 -6.45
N GLY A 12 -4.32 9.26 -7.12
CA GLY A 12 -4.44 9.84 -8.46
C GLY A 12 -4.90 8.84 -9.51
N ALA A 13 -4.36 7.62 -9.46
CA ALA A 13 -4.77 6.53 -10.36
C ALA A 13 -6.25 6.15 -10.15
N LEU A 14 -6.69 5.99 -8.90
CA LEU A 14 -8.08 5.64 -8.59
C LEU A 14 -9.06 6.78 -8.93
N GLN A 15 -8.65 8.03 -8.73
CA GLN A 15 -9.45 9.18 -9.13
C GLN A 15 -9.65 9.23 -10.66
N ALA A 16 -8.60 9.00 -11.44
CA ALA A 16 -8.68 8.94 -12.90
C ALA A 16 -9.50 7.72 -13.37
N LEU A 17 -9.37 6.57 -12.69
CA LEU A 17 -10.19 5.40 -12.97
C LEU A 17 -11.68 5.69 -12.74
N ALA A 18 -12.05 6.40 -11.67
CA ALA A 18 -13.44 6.80 -11.45
C ALA A 18 -13.98 7.64 -12.62
N GLN A 19 -13.19 8.60 -13.10
CA GLN A 19 -13.56 9.42 -14.26
C GLN A 19 -13.74 8.58 -15.53
N LEU A 20 -12.85 7.61 -15.76
CA LEU A 20 -12.96 6.68 -16.91
C LEU A 20 -14.24 5.85 -16.84
N LEU A 21 -14.53 5.27 -15.69
CA LEU A 21 -15.73 4.44 -15.49
C LEU A 21 -17.01 5.27 -15.60
N GLU A 22 -17.01 6.55 -15.24
CA GLU A 22 -18.16 7.44 -15.43
C GLU A 22 -18.46 7.72 -16.90
N THR A 23 -17.44 7.90 -17.73
CA THR A 23 -17.62 8.24 -19.14
C THR A 23 -18.20 7.10 -19.97
N GLN A 24 -18.18 5.85 -19.48
CA GLN A 24 -18.79 4.70 -20.17
C GLN A 24 -20.33 4.63 -20.06
N SER A 25 -20.96 5.55 -19.34
CA SER A 25 -22.43 5.56 -19.25
C SER A 25 -23.04 6.12 -20.52
N SER A 26 -24.00 5.38 -21.10
CA SER A 26 -24.80 5.82 -22.22
C SER A 26 -25.52 7.13 -21.89
N PRO A 27 -25.51 8.14 -22.77
CA PRO A 27 -26.27 9.37 -22.59
C PRO A 27 -27.78 9.02 -22.60
N GLY A 28 -28.49 9.25 -21.51
CA GLY A 28 -29.94 9.13 -21.47
C GLY A 28 -30.59 8.51 -20.24
N LEU A 29 -29.83 7.90 -19.35
CA LEU A 29 -30.34 7.46 -18.04
C LEU A 29 -30.04 8.52 -16.97
N GLN A 30 -31.02 8.72 -16.06
CA GLN A 30 -30.83 9.61 -14.90
C GLN A 30 -29.53 9.25 -14.15
N PRO A 31 -28.86 10.24 -13.49
CA PRO A 31 -27.62 10.00 -12.77
C PRO A 31 -27.88 9.06 -11.57
N GLN A 32 -27.86 7.76 -11.83
CA GLN A 32 -27.77 6.79 -10.75
C GLN A 32 -26.35 6.82 -10.24
N VAL A 33 -26.19 6.88 -8.91
CA VAL A 33 -24.89 6.70 -8.26
C VAL A 33 -24.31 5.38 -8.75
N LYS A 34 -23.19 5.45 -9.50
CA LYS A 34 -22.55 4.22 -9.98
C LYS A 34 -22.03 3.41 -8.82
N PRO A 35 -22.20 2.08 -8.86
CA PRO A 35 -21.76 1.21 -7.77
C PRO A 35 -20.25 1.31 -7.53
N PHE A 36 -19.84 0.97 -6.32
CA PHE A 36 -18.43 0.86 -5.99
C PHE A 36 -17.81 -0.32 -6.75
N PRO A 37 -16.67 -0.12 -7.45
CA PRO A 37 -16.18 -1.13 -8.40
C PRO A 37 -15.41 -2.29 -7.76
N PHE A 38 -15.12 -2.24 -6.47
CA PHE A 38 -14.30 -3.23 -5.78
C PHE A 38 -15.06 -3.92 -4.67
N GLN A 39 -15.18 -5.24 -4.73
CA GLN A 39 -15.81 -6.03 -3.67
C GLN A 39 -14.84 -6.40 -2.55
N ILE A 40 -13.56 -6.50 -2.84
CA ILE A 40 -12.50 -6.86 -1.90
C ILE A 40 -11.41 -5.79 -1.97
N LEU A 41 -11.06 -5.24 -0.81
CA LEU A 41 -9.98 -4.28 -0.68
C LEU A 41 -8.85 -4.87 0.16
N VAL A 42 -7.63 -4.81 -0.35
CA VAL A 42 -6.44 -5.27 0.37
C VAL A 42 -5.42 -4.14 0.41
N GLY A 43 -4.92 -3.84 1.60
CA GLY A 43 -3.97 -2.76 1.79
C GLY A 43 -2.79 -3.12 2.68
N THR A 44 -1.64 -2.51 2.39
CA THR A 44 -0.40 -2.64 3.16
C THR A 44 0.19 -1.26 3.36
N SER A 45 0.64 -0.92 4.58
CA SER A 45 1.24 0.38 4.90
C SER A 45 0.29 1.54 4.54
N ALA A 46 0.77 2.60 3.89
CA ALA A 46 -0.10 3.67 3.42
C ALA A 46 -1.19 3.17 2.42
N GLY A 47 -0.99 2.03 1.75
CA GLY A 47 -2.04 1.34 0.98
C GLY A 47 -3.16 0.79 1.86
N ALA A 48 -2.88 0.48 3.14
CA ALA A 48 -3.91 0.12 4.12
C ALA A 48 -4.82 1.32 4.43
N LEU A 49 -4.23 2.52 4.51
CA LEU A 49 -5.00 3.77 4.69
C LEU A 49 -5.94 4.00 3.52
N ASN A 50 -5.45 3.83 2.27
CA ASN A 50 -6.28 3.94 1.07
C ASN A 50 -7.41 2.91 1.07
N ALA A 51 -7.10 1.63 1.31
CA ALA A 51 -8.08 0.55 1.32
C ALA A 51 -9.17 0.80 2.39
N THR A 52 -8.78 1.20 3.60
CA THR A 52 -9.71 1.47 4.69
C THR A 52 -10.55 2.73 4.45
N TYR A 53 -9.95 3.79 3.89
CA TYR A 53 -10.69 4.99 3.47
C TYR A 53 -11.78 4.61 2.45
N LEU A 54 -11.40 3.86 1.41
CA LEU A 54 -12.34 3.42 0.37
C LEU A 54 -13.43 2.51 0.95
N ALA A 55 -13.07 1.56 1.82
CA ALA A 55 -14.03 0.67 2.48
C ALA A 55 -15.06 1.47 3.31
N SER A 56 -14.60 2.50 4.04
CA SER A 56 -15.47 3.36 4.85
C SER A 56 -16.42 4.24 4.02
N ARG A 57 -16.18 4.35 2.71
CA ARG A 57 -16.97 5.16 1.77
C ARG A 57 -17.53 4.35 0.59
N ALA A 58 -17.46 3.02 0.63
CA ALA A 58 -17.88 2.19 -0.48
C ALA A 58 -19.36 2.40 -0.86
N ILE A 59 -20.20 2.83 0.09
CA ILE A 59 -21.61 3.20 -0.15
C ILE A 59 -21.73 4.40 -1.11
N ASP A 60 -20.73 5.29 -1.14
CA ASP A 60 -20.72 6.46 -2.03
C ASP A 60 -20.40 6.09 -3.51
N GLY A 61 -20.18 4.80 -3.81
CA GLY A 61 -19.87 4.31 -5.15
C GLY A 61 -18.56 4.90 -5.70
N LEU A 62 -18.56 5.36 -6.95
CA LEU A 62 -17.37 5.96 -7.58
C LEU A 62 -16.88 7.24 -6.89
N ASP A 63 -17.75 7.96 -6.15
CA ASP A 63 -17.33 9.15 -5.42
C ASP A 63 -16.37 8.84 -4.26
N ALA A 64 -16.37 7.60 -3.76
CA ALA A 64 -15.35 7.15 -2.81
C ALA A 64 -13.92 7.26 -3.38
N LEU A 65 -13.74 6.89 -4.67
CA LEU A 65 -12.44 6.96 -5.34
C LEU A 65 -12.00 8.43 -5.55
N LYS A 66 -12.94 9.30 -5.91
CA LYS A 66 -12.67 10.74 -6.05
C LYS A 66 -12.33 11.40 -4.71
N GLY A 67 -13.06 11.01 -3.66
CA GLY A 67 -12.85 11.49 -2.29
C GLY A 67 -11.46 11.12 -1.75
N LEU A 68 -10.87 10.00 -2.18
CA LEU A 68 -9.51 9.62 -1.80
C LEU A 68 -8.48 10.65 -2.29
N GLY A 69 -8.68 11.24 -3.46
CA GLY A 69 -7.85 12.35 -3.94
C GLY A 69 -7.88 13.54 -2.98
N ALA A 70 -9.07 13.94 -2.51
CA ALA A 70 -9.21 15.03 -1.53
C ALA A 70 -8.57 14.71 -0.18
N PHE A 71 -8.62 13.44 0.26
CA PHE A 71 -7.92 12.98 1.45
C PHE A 71 -6.41 13.23 1.34
N TRP A 72 -5.77 12.83 0.24
CA TRP A 72 -4.33 13.01 0.01
C TRP A 72 -3.95 14.48 -0.21
N HIS A 73 -4.77 15.28 -0.90
CA HIS A 73 -4.54 16.72 -1.04
C HIS A 73 -4.53 17.46 0.30
N GLY A 74 -5.25 16.96 1.28
CA GLY A 74 -5.30 17.53 2.62
C GLY A 74 -4.21 17.04 3.57
N LEU A 75 -3.31 16.14 3.11
CA LEU A 75 -2.19 15.65 3.92
C LEU A 75 -0.96 16.55 3.80
N HIS A 76 -0.25 16.67 4.89
CA HIS A 76 1.11 17.21 4.96
C HIS A 76 1.86 16.58 6.14
N SER A 77 3.18 16.67 6.15
CA SER A 77 4.05 15.96 7.12
C SER A 77 3.61 16.13 8.57
N ARG A 78 3.15 17.32 8.97
CA ARG A 78 2.70 17.60 10.35
C ARG A 78 1.45 16.81 10.77
N LEU A 79 0.66 16.33 9.82
CA LEU A 79 -0.52 15.49 10.07
C LEU A 79 -0.17 14.00 10.11
N VAL A 80 1.06 13.64 9.77
CA VAL A 80 1.52 12.26 9.73
C VAL A 80 2.52 11.97 10.85
N TYR A 81 3.48 12.86 11.08
CA TYR A 81 4.52 12.65 12.09
C TYR A 81 5.08 13.96 12.64
N HIS A 82 5.67 13.84 13.83
CA HIS A 82 6.51 14.88 14.43
C HIS A 82 7.91 14.35 14.73
N LEU A 83 8.90 15.24 14.61
CA LEU A 83 10.21 15.00 15.21
C LEU A 83 10.09 15.23 16.74
N PRO A 84 10.61 14.32 17.55
CA PRO A 84 10.64 14.56 19.00
C PRO A 84 11.38 15.86 19.31
N ASN A 85 10.84 16.64 20.23
CA ASN A 85 11.46 17.88 20.69
C ASN A 85 12.76 17.57 21.40
N THR A 86 13.89 17.59 20.70
CA THR A 86 15.21 17.48 21.28
C THR A 86 15.80 18.87 21.49
N PRO A 87 16.21 19.27 22.70
CA PRO A 87 16.79 20.58 22.97
C PRO A 87 18.07 20.83 22.15
N LEU A 88 18.73 19.75 21.69
CA LEU A 88 19.94 19.78 20.86
C LEU A 88 19.71 20.15 19.40
N ALA A 89 18.45 20.09 18.92
CA ALA A 89 18.11 20.39 17.52
C ALA A 89 18.43 21.84 17.09
N LYS A 90 18.68 22.72 18.04
CA LYS A 90 19.00 24.14 17.78
C LYS A 90 20.50 24.40 17.51
N PHE A 91 21.39 23.44 17.81
CA PHE A 91 22.83 23.74 17.87
C PHE A 91 23.68 23.24 16.70
N SER A 92 23.41 22.08 16.10
CA SER A 92 24.12 21.61 14.91
C SER A 92 23.44 20.38 14.27
N ARG A 93 23.77 20.09 13.02
CA ARG A 93 23.30 18.88 12.30
C ARG A 93 23.68 17.59 13.03
N TRP A 94 24.89 17.52 13.55
CA TRP A 94 25.39 16.37 14.33
C TRP A 94 24.68 16.21 15.66
N ALA A 95 24.43 17.31 16.37
CA ALA A 95 23.69 17.29 17.65
C ALA A 95 22.23 16.87 17.43
N THR A 96 21.60 17.27 16.32
CA THR A 96 20.25 16.84 15.96
C THR A 96 20.23 15.34 15.66
N ALA A 97 21.16 14.84 14.86
CA ALA A 97 21.24 13.41 14.54
C ALA A 97 21.52 12.55 15.79
N LEU A 98 22.40 13.01 16.69
CA LEU A 98 22.70 12.33 17.95
C LEU A 98 21.47 12.34 18.89
N GLY A 99 20.77 13.46 18.99
CA GLY A 99 19.54 13.58 19.80
C GLY A 99 18.42 12.69 19.30
N VAL A 100 18.18 12.62 17.99
CA VAL A 100 17.21 11.69 17.38
C VAL A 100 17.63 10.25 17.62
N SER A 101 18.93 9.91 17.49
CA SER A 101 19.42 8.56 17.77
C SER A 101 19.22 8.15 19.24
N MET A 102 19.44 9.05 20.19
CA MET A 102 19.20 8.77 21.62
C MET A 102 17.71 8.58 21.95
N VAL A 103 16.83 9.35 21.32
CA VAL A 103 15.37 9.18 21.47
C VAL A 103 14.93 7.87 20.82
N ALA A 104 15.43 7.57 19.62
CA ALA A 104 15.14 6.31 18.93
C ALA A 104 15.57 5.08 19.75
N GLN A 105 16.71 5.14 20.45
CA GLN A 105 17.14 4.07 21.35
C GLN A 105 16.20 3.87 22.54
N ARG A 106 15.60 4.96 23.05
CA ARG A 106 14.69 4.89 24.21
C ARG A 106 13.26 4.52 23.84
N GLN A 107 12.79 4.96 22.68
CA GLN A 107 11.40 4.82 22.24
C GLN A 107 11.23 3.78 21.11
N GLY A 108 12.31 3.24 20.58
CA GLY A 108 12.30 2.30 19.44
C GLY A 108 11.98 2.94 18.09
N ALA A 109 11.86 4.29 18.02
CA ALA A 109 11.48 5.01 16.81
C ALA A 109 12.04 6.43 16.77
N ALA A 110 12.34 6.91 15.57
CA ALA A 110 12.89 8.26 15.33
C ALA A 110 11.81 9.35 15.25
N LEU A 111 10.57 9.00 14.94
CA LEU A 111 9.44 9.90 14.72
C LEU A 111 8.27 9.52 15.61
N ASP A 112 7.52 10.53 16.03
CA ASP A 112 6.24 10.35 16.69
C ASP A 112 5.13 10.31 15.63
N SER A 113 4.33 9.24 15.62
CA SER A 113 3.22 9.00 14.70
C SER A 113 1.84 9.34 15.26
N MET A 114 1.74 9.93 16.47
CA MET A 114 0.45 10.35 17.04
C MET A 114 -0.36 11.29 16.14
N PRO A 115 0.25 12.23 15.38
CA PRO A 115 -0.51 13.04 14.43
C PRO A 115 -1.26 12.23 13.38
N LEU A 116 -0.70 11.08 12.95
CA LEU A 116 -1.38 10.17 12.03
C LEU A 116 -2.62 9.55 12.68
N VAL A 117 -2.51 9.10 13.94
CA VAL A 117 -3.65 8.55 14.71
C VAL A 117 -4.81 9.56 14.71
N ASP A 118 -4.55 10.82 15.08
CA ASP A 118 -5.55 11.88 15.10
C ASP A 118 -6.14 12.16 13.70
N THR A 119 -5.31 12.09 12.68
CA THR A 119 -5.74 12.30 11.29
C THR A 119 -6.65 11.18 10.82
N LEU A 120 -6.32 9.92 11.12
CA LEU A 120 -7.11 8.76 10.77
C LEU A 120 -8.47 8.77 11.47
N HIS A 121 -8.51 9.05 12.78
CA HIS A 121 -9.78 9.17 13.53
C HIS A 121 -10.71 10.23 12.95
N ARG A 122 -10.17 11.35 12.45
CA ARG A 122 -10.97 12.44 11.87
C ARG A 122 -11.38 12.18 10.43
N ARG A 123 -10.66 11.40 9.68
CA ARG A 123 -10.83 11.26 8.22
C ARG A 123 -11.42 9.92 7.78
N ILE A 124 -11.37 8.89 8.62
CA ILE A 124 -11.86 7.55 8.31
C ILE A 124 -12.96 7.16 9.29
N ALA A 125 -14.17 6.97 8.77
CA ALA A 125 -15.33 6.54 9.56
C ALA A 125 -15.38 4.99 9.57
N LEU A 126 -14.62 4.35 10.45
CA LEU A 126 -14.51 2.88 10.51
C LEU A 126 -15.87 2.19 10.65
N ASN A 127 -16.83 2.79 11.37
CA ASN A 127 -18.18 2.23 11.54
C ASN A 127 -18.94 2.04 10.21
N ASN A 128 -18.60 2.83 9.18
CA ASN A 128 -19.25 2.70 7.87
C ASN A 128 -18.81 1.43 7.12
N ILE A 129 -17.68 0.82 7.50
CA ILE A 129 -17.21 -0.43 6.89
C ILE A 129 -18.23 -1.55 7.12
N ALA A 130 -18.75 -1.68 8.35
CA ALA A 130 -19.79 -2.65 8.66
C ALA A 130 -21.04 -2.41 7.81
N GLN A 131 -21.44 -1.14 7.60
CA GLN A 131 -22.56 -0.80 6.72
C GLN A 131 -22.31 -1.21 5.26
N ALA A 132 -21.12 -0.91 4.72
CA ALA A 132 -20.75 -1.29 3.35
C ALA A 132 -20.77 -2.82 3.14
N LEU A 133 -20.32 -3.58 4.14
CA LEU A 133 -20.39 -5.04 4.15
C LEU A 133 -21.86 -5.53 4.19
N HIS A 134 -22.70 -4.99 5.07
CA HIS A 134 -24.10 -5.38 5.19
C HIS A 134 -24.93 -5.04 3.94
N HIS A 135 -24.62 -3.94 3.28
CA HIS A 135 -25.30 -3.53 2.05
C HIS A 135 -24.74 -4.23 0.79
N GLY A 136 -23.69 -5.05 0.92
CA GLY A 136 -23.12 -5.82 -0.19
C GLY A 136 -22.27 -5.01 -1.17
N GLN A 137 -21.96 -3.72 -0.89
CA GLN A 137 -21.01 -2.95 -1.67
C GLN A 137 -19.56 -3.45 -1.48
N LEU A 138 -19.29 -4.04 -0.32
CA LEU A 138 -18.01 -4.64 0.02
C LEU A 138 -18.23 -6.07 0.51
N LYS A 139 -17.36 -7.00 0.12
CA LYS A 139 -17.29 -8.37 0.68
C LYS A 139 -16.27 -8.47 1.78
N ALA A 140 -15.10 -7.84 1.60
CA ALA A 140 -14.03 -7.89 2.58
C ALA A 140 -13.08 -6.69 2.50
N LEU A 141 -12.54 -6.31 3.66
CA LEU A 141 -11.38 -5.44 3.80
C LEU A 141 -10.27 -6.23 4.47
N ALA A 142 -9.05 -6.18 3.95
CA ALA A 142 -7.89 -6.83 4.53
C ALA A 142 -6.70 -5.86 4.66
N ILE A 143 -6.03 -5.91 5.81
CA ILE A 143 -4.84 -5.12 6.14
C ILE A 143 -3.72 -6.06 6.53
N THR A 144 -2.52 -5.80 6.04
CA THR A 144 -1.36 -6.66 6.37
C THR A 144 -0.39 -5.93 7.30
N ALA A 145 0.19 -6.67 8.24
CA ALA A 145 1.24 -6.19 9.13
C ALA A 145 2.26 -7.31 9.40
N SER A 146 3.48 -6.95 9.81
CA SER A 146 4.54 -7.91 10.09
C SER A 146 4.86 -7.94 11.58
N SER A 147 4.74 -9.10 12.23
CA SER A 147 5.08 -9.23 13.64
C SER A 147 6.60 -9.22 13.85
N TYR A 148 7.06 -8.38 14.75
CA TYR A 148 8.44 -8.43 15.28
C TYR A 148 8.60 -9.54 16.32
N THR A 149 7.51 -9.92 16.99
CA THR A 149 7.52 -10.92 18.07
C THR A 149 7.74 -12.32 17.52
N THR A 150 6.97 -12.69 16.48
CA THR A 150 7.00 -14.05 15.93
C THR A 150 7.65 -14.13 14.55
N GLY A 151 7.88 -12.99 13.91
CA GLY A 151 8.38 -12.94 12.54
C GLY A 151 7.34 -13.37 11.49
N VAL A 152 6.08 -13.49 11.85
CA VAL A 152 4.99 -13.88 10.96
C VAL A 152 4.42 -12.64 10.26
N HIS A 153 4.08 -12.79 8.98
CA HIS A 153 3.31 -11.80 8.22
C HIS A 153 1.82 -12.09 8.41
N TRP A 154 1.09 -11.14 8.97
CA TRP A 154 -0.32 -11.27 9.27
C TRP A 154 -1.19 -10.53 8.26
N THR A 155 -2.35 -11.11 7.98
CA THR A 155 -3.46 -10.48 7.26
C THR A 155 -4.63 -10.41 8.22
N PHE A 156 -4.97 -9.22 8.68
CA PHE A 156 -6.21 -8.96 9.42
C PHE A 156 -7.30 -8.66 8.41
N TYR A 157 -8.44 -9.35 8.49
CA TYR A 157 -9.52 -9.11 7.53
C TYR A 157 -10.88 -9.02 8.23
N GLN A 158 -11.72 -8.14 7.70
CA GLN A 158 -13.08 -7.90 8.15
C GLN A 158 -14.04 -8.27 7.03
N THR A 159 -15.04 -9.09 7.35
CA THR A 159 -16.11 -9.53 6.44
C THR A 159 -17.36 -9.90 7.27
N LEU A 160 -18.50 -10.11 6.60
CA LEU A 160 -19.69 -10.66 7.28
C LEU A 160 -19.47 -12.11 7.70
N ALA A 161 -20.07 -12.51 8.83
CA ALA A 161 -19.95 -13.87 9.36
C ALA A 161 -20.36 -14.96 8.34
N GLN A 162 -21.35 -14.68 7.52
CA GLN A 162 -21.81 -15.61 6.44
C GLN A 162 -20.79 -15.78 5.30
N HIS A 163 -19.85 -14.84 5.14
CA HIS A 163 -18.77 -14.89 4.17
C HIS A 163 -17.41 -15.14 4.84
N ALA A 164 -17.43 -15.41 6.16
CA ALA A 164 -16.20 -15.69 6.89
C ALA A 164 -15.55 -16.97 6.35
N LEU A 165 -14.39 -16.80 5.77
CA LEU A 165 -13.54 -17.92 5.41
C LEU A 165 -12.82 -18.42 6.67
N GLN A 166 -12.44 -19.69 6.67
CA GLN A 166 -11.57 -20.17 7.75
C GLN A 166 -10.25 -19.37 7.70
N ASN A 167 -9.78 -18.97 8.87
CA ASN A 167 -8.46 -18.34 8.99
C ASN A 167 -7.43 -19.23 8.32
N TRP A 168 -6.69 -18.66 7.38
CA TRP A 168 -5.65 -19.44 6.69
C TRP A 168 -4.30 -19.29 7.38
N SER A 169 -3.54 -20.40 7.38
CA SER A 169 -2.18 -20.42 7.87
C SER A 169 -1.28 -21.05 6.81
N ARG A 170 -0.17 -20.42 6.54
CA ARG A 170 0.91 -20.88 5.64
C ARG A 170 2.25 -20.62 6.34
N PRO A 171 3.34 -21.29 5.96
CA PRO A 171 4.65 -21.01 6.55
C PRO A 171 4.98 -19.50 6.49
N GLY A 172 5.20 -18.90 7.65
CA GLY A 172 5.50 -17.48 7.81
C GLY A 172 4.36 -16.49 7.53
N ARG A 173 3.13 -16.96 7.24
CA ARG A 173 1.96 -16.11 6.94
C ARG A 173 0.71 -16.65 7.61
N ARG A 174 -0.06 -15.75 8.23
CA ARG A 174 -1.33 -16.05 8.88
C ARG A 174 -2.40 -15.02 8.54
N ALA A 175 -3.65 -15.40 8.70
CA ALA A 175 -4.76 -14.48 8.62
C ALA A 175 -5.70 -14.68 9.80
N GLU A 176 -6.32 -13.58 10.23
CA GLU A 176 -7.27 -13.57 11.33
C GLU A 176 -8.45 -12.66 11.00
N LEU A 177 -9.66 -13.16 11.28
CA LEU A 177 -10.89 -12.40 11.16
C LEU A 177 -10.99 -11.47 12.36
N GLN A 178 -10.89 -10.17 12.13
CA GLN A 178 -11.04 -9.13 13.15
C GLN A 178 -11.67 -7.88 12.55
N ASP A 179 -12.35 -7.08 13.35
CA ASP A 179 -12.75 -5.74 12.96
C ASP A 179 -11.50 -4.86 12.80
N ILE A 180 -11.39 -4.17 11.68
CA ILE A 180 -10.25 -3.30 11.41
C ILE A 180 -10.34 -2.02 12.25
N THR A 181 -9.28 -1.73 12.97
CA THR A 181 -9.16 -0.57 13.87
C THR A 181 -8.01 0.36 13.44
N ILE A 182 -7.90 1.52 14.09
CA ILE A 182 -6.77 2.44 13.85
C ILE A 182 -5.43 1.77 14.21
N GLU A 183 -5.40 0.93 15.23
CA GLU A 183 -4.20 0.20 15.64
C GLU A 183 -3.70 -0.73 14.53
N HIS A 184 -4.59 -1.38 13.78
CA HIS A 184 -4.21 -2.18 12.61
C HIS A 184 -3.58 -1.31 11.52
N LEU A 185 -4.12 -0.10 11.27
CA LEU A 185 -3.55 0.84 10.31
C LEU A 185 -2.18 1.35 10.76
N MET A 186 -2.04 1.65 12.05
CA MET A 186 -0.76 2.08 12.64
C MET A 186 0.27 0.95 12.56
N ALA A 187 -0.10 -0.29 12.92
CA ALA A 187 0.76 -1.47 12.79
C ALA A 187 1.24 -1.67 11.35
N SER A 188 0.28 -1.62 10.40
CA SER A 188 0.58 -1.76 8.97
C SER A 188 1.52 -0.68 8.43
N SER A 189 1.47 0.52 9.02
CA SER A 189 2.23 1.70 8.56
C SER A 189 3.47 2.01 9.42
N ALA A 190 3.79 1.16 10.39
CA ALA A 190 4.93 1.35 11.29
C ALA A 190 6.26 1.02 10.60
N ILE A 191 6.75 1.97 9.79
CA ILE A 191 8.02 1.85 9.06
C ILE A 191 9.16 1.61 10.06
N PRO A 192 9.99 0.56 9.88
CA PRO A 192 11.09 0.24 10.79
C PRO A 192 12.00 1.44 11.02
N PHE A 193 12.46 1.59 12.26
CA PHE A 193 13.33 2.69 12.74
C PHE A 193 12.68 4.08 12.72
N LEU A 194 11.66 4.31 11.88
CA LEU A 194 11.00 5.62 11.75
C LEU A 194 9.79 5.74 12.67
N PHE A 195 8.90 4.75 12.67
CA PHE A 195 7.70 4.77 13.49
C PHE A 195 7.72 3.67 14.57
N PRO A 196 7.09 3.89 15.73
CA PRO A 196 7.06 2.91 16.80
C PRO A 196 6.28 1.66 16.38
N ALA A 197 6.74 0.49 16.87
CA ALA A 197 6.00 -0.75 16.73
C ALA A 197 4.66 -0.64 17.47
N THR A 198 3.60 -1.16 16.87
CA THR A 198 2.24 -1.10 17.41
C THR A 198 1.86 -2.45 18.03
N PRO A 199 1.40 -2.50 19.29
CA PRO A 199 0.90 -3.74 19.86
C PRO A 199 -0.48 -4.06 19.31
N LEU A 200 -0.70 -5.33 18.90
CA LEU A 200 -2.00 -5.88 18.55
C LEU A 200 -2.23 -7.17 19.33
N TRP A 201 -3.48 -7.46 19.59
CA TRP A 201 -3.91 -8.69 20.23
C TRP A 201 -4.20 -9.74 19.15
N VAL A 202 -3.45 -10.84 19.14
CA VAL A 202 -3.55 -11.93 18.16
C VAL A 202 -3.36 -13.29 18.85
N ASP A 203 -4.14 -14.29 18.46
CA ASP A 203 -4.08 -15.64 19.05
C ASP A 203 -4.08 -15.64 20.60
N GLY A 204 -4.80 -14.70 21.22
CA GLY A 204 -4.87 -14.56 22.69
C GLY A 204 -3.62 -13.96 23.35
N ASN A 205 -2.70 -13.37 22.59
CA ASN A 205 -1.48 -12.74 23.08
C ASN A 205 -1.26 -11.36 22.46
N VAL A 206 -0.46 -10.52 23.12
CA VAL A 206 0.00 -9.26 22.56
C VAL A 206 1.27 -9.51 21.75
N GLU A 207 1.23 -9.17 20.47
CA GLU A 207 2.42 -9.11 19.62
C GLU A 207 2.70 -7.67 19.18
N TYR A 208 3.97 -7.34 18.92
CA TYR A 208 4.37 -6.03 18.40
C TYR A 208 4.57 -6.10 16.90
N PHE A 209 3.94 -5.16 16.19
CA PHE A 209 3.89 -5.14 14.73
C PHE A 209 4.62 -3.94 14.14
N GLY A 210 5.16 -4.18 12.96
CA GLY A 210 5.70 -3.19 12.05
C GLY A 210 5.08 -3.30 10.67
N ASP A 211 5.56 -2.45 9.75
CA ASP A 211 5.03 -2.31 8.39
C ASP A 211 4.86 -3.65 7.67
N GLY A 212 3.69 -3.83 7.08
CA GLY A 212 3.33 -5.05 6.37
C GLY A 212 4.24 -5.36 5.19
N SER A 213 4.86 -4.34 4.57
CA SER A 213 5.75 -4.54 3.43
C SER A 213 7.03 -5.32 3.75
N MET A 214 7.44 -5.36 5.02
CA MET A 214 8.71 -5.99 5.43
C MET A 214 8.84 -7.47 5.08
N ARG A 215 7.74 -8.21 5.09
CA ARG A 215 7.71 -9.65 4.82
C ARG A 215 6.69 -10.04 3.76
N GLN A 216 6.24 -9.08 2.97
CA GLN A 216 5.22 -9.29 1.94
C GLN A 216 5.82 -9.95 0.70
N SER A 217 5.88 -11.28 0.72
CA SER A 217 6.40 -12.09 -0.42
C SER A 217 5.33 -12.40 -1.47
N ALA A 218 4.04 -12.30 -1.13
CA ALA A 218 2.91 -12.62 -1.99
C ALA A 218 1.76 -11.61 -1.77
N PRO A 219 1.87 -10.39 -2.34
CA PRO A 219 0.89 -9.32 -2.13
C PRO A 219 -0.51 -9.61 -2.67
N LEU A 220 -0.66 -10.47 -3.68
CA LEU A 220 -1.96 -10.87 -4.23
C LEU A 220 -2.65 -11.94 -3.38
N SER A 221 -1.88 -12.69 -2.58
CA SER A 221 -2.38 -13.83 -1.81
C SER A 221 -3.61 -13.52 -0.93
N PRO A 222 -3.70 -12.41 -0.19
CA PRO A 222 -4.90 -12.10 0.59
C PRO A 222 -6.15 -11.94 -0.27
N ALA A 223 -6.07 -11.27 -1.41
CA ALA A 223 -7.20 -11.10 -2.32
C ALA A 223 -7.68 -12.45 -2.89
N VAL A 224 -6.74 -13.31 -3.29
CA VAL A 224 -7.04 -14.67 -3.78
C VAL A 224 -7.71 -15.50 -2.69
N HIS A 225 -7.21 -15.48 -1.44
CA HIS A 225 -7.82 -16.20 -0.32
C HIS A 225 -9.21 -15.67 0.04
N LEU A 226 -9.48 -14.40 -0.19
CA LEU A 226 -10.78 -13.77 0.01
C LEU A 226 -11.75 -13.98 -1.16
N GLY A 227 -11.32 -14.72 -2.20
CA GLY A 227 -12.17 -15.13 -3.32
C GLY A 227 -12.26 -14.10 -4.46
N ALA A 228 -11.19 -13.37 -4.72
CA ALA A 228 -11.14 -12.47 -5.87
C ALA A 228 -10.90 -13.26 -7.17
N ASP A 229 -11.76 -13.06 -8.18
CA ASP A 229 -11.59 -13.57 -9.53
C ASP A 229 -10.80 -12.61 -10.43
N LYS A 230 -10.91 -11.29 -10.16
CA LYS A 230 -10.18 -10.22 -10.84
C LYS A 230 -9.46 -9.35 -9.80
N ILE A 231 -8.19 -9.00 -10.04
CA ILE A 231 -7.38 -8.19 -9.13
C ILE A 231 -6.76 -7.02 -9.88
N LEU A 232 -7.18 -5.79 -9.54
CA LEU A 232 -6.43 -4.59 -9.89
C LEU A 232 -5.36 -4.34 -8.81
N ALA A 233 -4.11 -4.57 -9.13
CA ALA A 233 -2.99 -4.37 -8.22
C ALA A 233 -2.26 -3.06 -8.53
N ILE A 234 -2.30 -2.08 -7.60
CA ILE A 234 -1.62 -0.79 -7.78
C ILE A 234 -0.36 -0.76 -6.93
N GLY A 235 0.79 -0.88 -7.61
CA GLY A 235 2.11 -0.79 -7.01
C GLY A 235 2.60 0.66 -6.86
N VAL A 236 3.62 0.85 -6.03
CA VAL A 236 4.39 2.10 -5.90
C VAL A 236 5.88 1.82 -5.95
N GLY A 237 6.24 0.67 -6.51
CA GLY A 237 7.61 0.24 -6.75
C GLY A 237 8.29 1.11 -7.82
N GLN A 238 9.60 0.98 -7.92
CA GLN A 238 10.35 1.63 -8.99
C GLN A 238 10.12 0.87 -10.30
N PRO A 239 9.94 1.56 -11.44
CA PRO A 239 10.01 0.89 -12.73
C PRO A 239 11.35 0.14 -12.79
N GLN A 240 11.31 -1.10 -13.29
CA GLN A 240 12.53 -1.90 -13.42
C GLN A 240 13.57 -1.06 -14.18
N ARG A 241 14.66 -0.75 -13.49
CA ARG A 241 15.80 -0.11 -14.15
C ARG A 241 16.35 -1.11 -15.15
N GLY A 242 16.00 -0.93 -16.42
CA GLY A 242 16.80 -1.51 -17.48
C GLY A 242 18.26 -1.14 -17.17
N HIS A 243 19.19 -2.02 -17.43
CA HIS A 243 20.64 -1.83 -17.16
C HIS A 243 21.13 -0.52 -17.78
N THR A 244 20.88 0.59 -17.10
CA THR A 244 21.38 1.90 -17.51
C THR A 244 22.68 2.11 -16.75
N GLY A 245 23.76 1.92 -17.50
CA GLY A 245 25.08 2.48 -17.28
C GLY A 245 25.62 2.39 -15.85
N VAL A 246 26.68 1.61 -15.68
CA VAL A 246 27.61 1.76 -14.55
C VAL A 246 27.90 3.25 -14.39
N SER A 247 27.36 3.89 -13.36
CA SER A 247 27.79 5.23 -12.98
C SER A 247 29.26 5.10 -12.58
N SER A 248 30.13 5.55 -13.45
CA SER A 248 31.56 5.62 -13.25
C SER A 248 31.90 6.59 -12.10
N GLY A 249 31.98 6.04 -10.89
CA GLY A 249 32.36 6.77 -9.70
C GLY A 249 32.25 5.85 -8.49
N SER A 250 33.33 5.11 -8.17
CA SER A 250 33.42 4.28 -6.97
C SER A 250 33.62 5.14 -5.71
N GLN A 251 32.62 5.98 -5.38
CA GLN A 251 32.58 6.60 -4.06
C GLN A 251 32.06 5.57 -3.05
N ARG A 252 32.74 5.49 -1.90
CA ARG A 252 32.27 4.67 -0.78
C ARG A 252 30.85 5.10 -0.40
N PRO A 253 29.88 4.16 -0.27
CA PRO A 253 28.52 4.51 0.08
C PRO A 253 28.48 5.18 1.46
N SER A 254 27.73 6.27 1.59
CA SER A 254 27.43 6.90 2.87
C SER A 254 26.52 6.00 3.73
N LEU A 255 26.47 6.24 5.04
CA LEU A 255 25.50 5.56 5.92
C LEU A 255 24.06 5.78 5.44
N GLY A 256 23.74 6.98 4.94
CA GLY A 256 22.43 7.27 4.35
C GLY A 256 22.14 6.46 3.09
N ASN A 257 23.16 6.23 2.24
CA ASN A 257 23.00 5.37 1.07
C ASN A 257 22.75 3.91 1.47
N ILE A 258 23.47 3.42 2.49
CA ILE A 258 23.29 2.05 3.01
C ILE A 258 21.90 1.92 3.64
N ALA A 259 21.50 2.85 4.48
CA ALA A 259 20.17 2.86 5.11
C ALA A 259 19.05 2.98 4.07
N GLY A 260 19.20 3.87 3.09
CA GLY A 260 18.26 4.02 1.98
C GLY A 260 18.14 2.74 1.15
N HIS A 261 19.26 2.05 0.89
CA HIS A 261 19.23 0.76 0.19
C HIS A 261 18.59 -0.35 1.01
N ALA A 262 18.88 -0.43 2.31
CA ALA A 262 18.25 -1.37 3.23
C ALA A 262 16.74 -1.13 3.32
N MET A 263 16.31 0.13 3.44
CA MET A 263 14.89 0.50 3.42
C MET A 263 14.23 0.15 2.07
N ALA A 264 14.88 0.47 0.96
CA ALA A 264 14.38 0.09 -0.37
C ALA A 264 14.24 -1.42 -0.52
N SER A 265 15.12 -2.22 0.10
CA SER A 265 15.05 -3.69 0.10
C SER A 265 13.90 -4.20 0.97
N VAL A 266 13.60 -3.54 2.09
CA VAL A 266 12.43 -3.85 2.93
C VAL A 266 11.12 -3.61 2.17
N PHE A 267 11.06 -2.55 1.36
CA PHE A 267 9.92 -2.21 0.52
C PHE A 267 10.08 -2.71 -0.92
N ASN A 268 10.91 -3.75 -1.11
CA ASN A 268 11.07 -4.35 -2.44
C ASN A 268 9.71 -4.78 -2.99
N ASP A 269 9.43 -4.32 -4.19
CA ASP A 269 8.16 -4.60 -4.87
C ASP A 269 8.14 -6.06 -5.35
N SER A 270 7.60 -6.94 -4.50
CA SER A 270 7.34 -8.33 -4.86
C SER A 270 6.14 -8.49 -5.82
N LEU A 271 5.46 -7.37 -6.18
CA LEU A 271 4.26 -7.42 -7.00
C LEU A 271 4.52 -8.03 -8.38
N SER A 272 5.58 -7.61 -9.05
CA SER A 272 5.88 -8.11 -10.39
C SER A 272 6.12 -9.63 -10.41
N ALA A 273 6.85 -10.14 -9.41
CA ALA A 273 7.09 -11.57 -9.28
C ALA A 273 5.80 -12.35 -8.93
N ASP A 274 4.95 -11.79 -8.09
CA ASP A 274 3.68 -12.44 -7.71
C ASP A 274 2.67 -12.42 -8.87
N VAL A 275 2.63 -11.34 -9.66
CA VAL A 275 1.85 -11.26 -10.91
C VAL A 275 2.32 -12.31 -11.91
N GLU A 276 3.63 -12.42 -12.13
CA GLU A 276 4.19 -13.45 -13.01
C GLU A 276 3.84 -14.86 -12.53
N GLN A 277 3.90 -15.11 -11.24
CA GLN A 277 3.49 -16.37 -10.65
C GLN A 277 2.00 -16.66 -10.87
N ALA A 278 1.12 -15.68 -10.67
CA ALA A 278 -0.31 -15.81 -10.93
C ALA A 278 -0.58 -16.15 -12.41
N GLN A 279 0.11 -15.49 -13.33
CA GLN A 279 -0.01 -15.75 -14.77
C GLN A 279 0.43 -17.18 -15.13
N ARG A 280 1.52 -17.68 -14.53
CA ARG A 280 1.98 -19.07 -14.73
C ARG A 280 0.97 -20.09 -14.21
N VAL A 281 0.36 -19.81 -13.04
CA VAL A 281 -0.72 -20.66 -12.50
C VAL A 281 -1.92 -20.67 -13.44
N ASN A 282 -2.36 -19.51 -13.92
CA ASN A 282 -3.46 -19.41 -14.87
C ASN A 282 -3.20 -20.20 -16.16
N GLN A 283 -1.99 -20.10 -16.72
CA GLN A 283 -1.60 -20.90 -17.91
C GLN A 283 -1.68 -22.39 -17.63
N SER A 284 -1.16 -22.84 -16.49
CA SER A 284 -1.21 -24.24 -16.10
C SER A 284 -2.65 -24.74 -15.93
N LEU A 285 -3.53 -23.92 -15.34
CA LEU A 285 -4.96 -24.23 -15.20
C LEU A 285 -5.66 -24.35 -16.55
N LYS A 286 -5.36 -23.45 -17.51
CA LYS A 286 -5.91 -23.52 -18.87
C LYS A 286 -5.49 -24.79 -19.58
N HIS A 287 -4.23 -25.18 -19.51
CA HIS A 287 -3.74 -26.42 -20.08
C HIS A 287 -4.40 -27.64 -19.44
N LEU A 288 -4.54 -27.64 -18.11
CA LEU A 288 -5.18 -28.75 -17.40
C LEU A 288 -6.67 -28.86 -17.75
N LYS A 289 -7.40 -27.75 -17.80
CA LYS A 289 -8.81 -27.74 -18.23
C LYS A 289 -8.97 -28.26 -19.66
N HIS A 290 -8.10 -27.84 -20.56
CA HIS A 290 -8.10 -28.33 -21.96
C HIS A 290 -7.83 -29.85 -22.00
N TYR A 291 -6.83 -30.35 -21.28
CA TYR A 291 -6.53 -31.77 -21.19
C TYR A 291 -7.72 -32.57 -20.63
N LEU A 292 -8.33 -32.12 -19.55
CA LEU A 292 -9.48 -32.78 -18.95
C LEU A 292 -10.71 -32.79 -19.88
N SER A 293 -10.92 -31.72 -20.66
CA SER A 293 -12.03 -31.65 -21.64
C SER A 293 -11.85 -32.59 -22.84
N THR A 294 -10.59 -32.98 -23.15
CA THR A 294 -10.30 -33.92 -24.24
C THR A 294 -10.36 -35.40 -23.80
N GLN A 295 -10.39 -35.67 -22.52
CA GLN A 295 -10.54 -37.03 -21.96
C GLN A 295 -12.04 -37.39 -21.85
N SER A 296 -12.45 -38.42 -22.58
CA SER A 296 -13.85 -38.87 -22.73
C SER A 296 -14.52 -39.47 -21.47
N ASN A 297 -14.01 -39.20 -20.27
CA ASN A 297 -14.55 -39.75 -19.03
C ASN A 297 -15.12 -38.66 -18.11
N PRO A 298 -16.44 -38.40 -18.12
CA PRO A 298 -17.05 -37.33 -17.34
C PRO A 298 -17.08 -37.55 -15.81
N SER A 299 -16.60 -38.73 -15.33
CA SER A 299 -16.68 -39.09 -13.91
C SER A 299 -15.63 -38.44 -13.00
N SER A 300 -14.68 -37.68 -13.53
CA SER A 300 -13.63 -37.03 -12.74
C SER A 300 -13.64 -35.50 -12.82
N SER A 301 -14.82 -34.86 -12.84
CA SER A 301 -14.92 -33.43 -12.60
C SER A 301 -14.70 -33.12 -11.10
N ALA A 302 -13.60 -33.60 -10.52
CA ALA A 302 -13.15 -33.09 -9.24
C ALA A 302 -12.91 -31.60 -9.44
N ALA A 303 -13.67 -30.76 -8.73
CA ALA A 303 -13.49 -29.32 -8.75
C ALA A 303 -12.00 -29.04 -8.43
N LEU A 304 -11.30 -28.43 -9.35
CA LEU A 304 -9.91 -28.04 -9.12
C LEU A 304 -9.86 -27.13 -7.90
N PRO A 305 -8.93 -27.30 -6.97
CA PRO A 305 -8.81 -26.49 -5.77
C PRO A 305 -8.38 -25.04 -6.08
N PHE A 306 -8.11 -24.73 -7.35
CA PHE A 306 -7.67 -23.44 -7.84
C PHE A 306 -8.58 -22.96 -8.97
N HIS A 307 -8.82 -21.66 -9.02
CA HIS A 307 -9.49 -20.98 -10.14
C HIS A 307 -8.53 -19.98 -10.78
N GLU A 308 -8.83 -19.60 -12.01
CA GLU A 308 -8.08 -18.57 -12.71
C GLU A 308 -8.39 -17.22 -12.08
N VAL A 309 -7.36 -16.41 -11.86
CA VAL A 309 -7.49 -15.05 -11.33
C VAL A 309 -6.89 -14.07 -12.33
N GLU A 310 -7.73 -13.21 -12.91
CA GLU A 310 -7.26 -12.17 -13.80
C GLU A 310 -6.56 -11.08 -13.01
N VAL A 311 -5.32 -10.75 -13.35
CA VAL A 311 -4.53 -9.74 -12.65
C VAL A 311 -4.09 -8.64 -13.59
N LEU A 312 -4.53 -7.41 -13.29
CA LEU A 312 -4.07 -6.19 -13.93
C LEU A 312 -3.20 -5.41 -12.95
N ALA A 313 -1.91 -5.27 -13.25
CA ALA A 313 -0.98 -4.52 -12.42
C ALA A 313 -0.74 -3.13 -13.01
N LEU A 314 -0.94 -2.09 -12.20
CA LEU A 314 -0.61 -0.71 -12.50
C LEU A 314 0.60 -0.29 -11.66
N GLN A 315 1.65 0.18 -12.31
CA GLN A 315 2.88 0.63 -11.68
C GLN A 315 3.30 2.00 -12.24
N PRO A 316 4.01 2.84 -11.47
CA PRO A 316 4.49 4.13 -11.94
C PRO A 316 5.35 4.01 -13.20
N SER A 317 5.04 4.81 -14.23
CA SER A 317 5.83 4.89 -15.46
C SER A 317 7.14 5.67 -15.29
N GLU A 318 7.26 6.45 -14.20
CA GLU A 318 8.42 7.28 -13.90
C GLU A 318 9.04 6.93 -12.54
N SER A 319 10.30 7.28 -12.34
CA SER A 319 10.99 7.07 -11.08
C SER A 319 10.44 7.97 -9.97
N LEU A 320 9.81 7.38 -8.95
CA LEU A 320 9.29 8.12 -7.79
C LEU A 320 10.43 8.75 -6.96
N ASP A 321 11.63 8.16 -6.97
CA ASP A 321 12.81 8.75 -6.30
C ASP A 321 13.29 10.01 -7.02
N ALA A 322 13.32 10.00 -8.35
CA ALA A 322 13.65 11.18 -9.13
C ALA A 322 12.64 12.30 -8.91
N LEU A 323 11.35 11.93 -8.88
CA LEU A 323 10.27 12.87 -8.56
C LEU A 323 10.42 13.45 -7.15
N ALA A 324 10.74 12.62 -6.16
CA ALA A 324 10.97 13.09 -4.79
C ALA A 324 12.17 14.03 -4.68
N GLN A 325 13.26 13.78 -5.44
CA GLN A 325 14.42 14.67 -5.46
C GLN A 325 14.07 16.09 -5.91
N ALA A 326 13.15 16.23 -6.87
CA ALA A 326 12.70 17.55 -7.32
C ALA A 326 11.94 18.32 -6.23
N HIS A 327 11.32 17.61 -5.27
CA HIS A 327 10.48 18.17 -4.23
C HIS A 327 11.12 18.16 -2.81
N VAL A 328 12.34 17.69 -2.66
CA VAL A 328 13.06 17.57 -1.38
C VAL A 328 13.08 18.89 -0.59
N HIS A 329 13.08 20.02 -1.29
CA HIS A 329 13.07 21.36 -0.71
C HIS A 329 11.78 21.69 0.06
N GLU A 330 10.69 20.95 -0.19
CA GLU A 330 9.41 21.11 0.52
C GLU A 330 9.41 20.46 1.91
N LEU A 331 10.38 19.59 2.21
CA LEU A 331 10.47 18.93 3.53
C LEU A 331 10.52 19.96 4.67
N PRO A 332 9.82 19.69 5.80
CA PRO A 332 9.96 20.52 6.98
C PRO A 332 11.43 20.69 7.37
N PRO A 333 11.90 21.93 7.69
CA PRO A 333 13.32 22.20 7.93
C PRO A 333 14.02 21.28 8.94
N PRO A 334 13.38 20.83 10.04
CA PRO A 334 14.01 19.88 10.94
C PRO A 334 14.22 18.50 10.31
N VAL A 335 13.25 18.01 9.54
CA VAL A 335 13.32 16.71 8.83
C VAL A 335 14.40 16.76 7.74
N HIS A 336 14.38 17.83 6.96
CA HIS A 336 15.41 18.09 5.92
C HIS A 336 16.81 18.02 6.49
N ARG A 337 17.08 18.71 7.62
CA ARG A 337 18.40 18.68 8.29
C ARG A 337 18.82 17.30 8.75
N VAL A 338 17.91 16.50 9.29
CA VAL A 338 18.21 15.12 9.73
C VAL A 338 18.55 14.26 8.52
N LEU A 339 17.72 14.28 7.47
CA LEU A 339 17.95 13.51 6.25
C LEU A 339 19.24 13.94 5.53
N GLU A 340 19.54 15.24 5.51
CA GLU A 340 20.80 15.78 4.96
C GLU A 340 22.01 15.28 5.75
N GLY A 341 21.94 15.32 7.08
CA GLY A 341 23.00 14.81 7.97
C GLY A 341 23.25 13.30 7.79
N LEU A 342 22.22 12.53 7.45
CA LEU A 342 22.34 11.11 7.13
C LEU A 342 22.77 10.84 5.69
N GLY A 343 22.89 11.88 4.83
CA GLY A 343 23.17 11.74 3.40
C GLY A 343 22.02 11.13 2.60
N ALA A 344 20.78 11.25 3.13
CA ALA A 344 19.58 10.64 2.57
C ALA A 344 18.81 11.52 1.57
N LEU A 345 19.39 12.67 1.16
CA LEU A 345 18.75 13.57 0.20
C LEU A 345 19.22 13.36 -1.24
N LYS A 346 20.28 12.57 -1.48
CA LYS A 346 20.88 12.38 -2.81
C LYS A 346 21.14 10.91 -3.11
N GLY A 347 21.16 10.56 -4.39
CA GLY A 347 21.45 9.21 -4.84
C GLY A 347 20.44 8.18 -4.31
N SER A 348 20.91 7.01 -3.88
CA SER A 348 20.07 5.95 -3.30
C SER A 348 19.43 6.34 -1.96
N GLY A 349 19.94 7.36 -1.27
CA GLY A 349 19.35 7.92 -0.05
C GLY A 349 18.01 8.65 -0.32
N ALA A 350 17.80 9.14 -1.54
CA ALA A 350 16.53 9.78 -1.93
C ALA A 350 15.30 8.85 -1.79
N ALA A 351 15.52 7.55 -1.80
CA ALA A 351 14.46 6.59 -1.51
C ALA A 351 13.81 6.87 -0.15
N LEU A 352 14.60 7.09 0.91
CA LEU A 352 14.07 7.37 2.25
C LEU A 352 13.26 8.67 2.28
N SER A 353 13.73 9.73 1.63
CA SER A 353 13.01 11.01 1.57
C SER A 353 11.64 10.85 0.90
N SER A 354 11.52 10.04 -0.16
CA SER A 354 10.27 9.83 -0.88
C SER A 354 9.19 9.13 -0.07
N TYR A 355 9.54 8.38 0.97
CA TYR A 355 8.56 7.78 1.91
C TYR A 355 8.02 8.79 2.91
N LEU A 356 8.82 9.81 3.27
CA LEU A 356 8.49 10.79 4.32
C LEU A 356 8.00 12.14 3.78
N LEU A 357 8.06 12.37 2.48
CA LEU A 357 7.74 13.64 1.85
C LEU A 357 6.22 13.80 1.67
N PHE A 358 5.50 13.99 2.78
CA PHE A 358 4.08 14.29 2.76
C PHE A 358 3.85 15.80 2.57
N GLU A 359 4.28 16.33 1.41
CA GLU A 359 4.12 17.75 1.13
C GLU A 359 3.31 17.98 -0.16
N PRO A 360 2.49 19.05 -0.21
CA PRO A 360 1.49 19.21 -1.26
C PRO A 360 2.02 19.20 -2.68
N GLY A 361 3.23 19.70 -2.93
CA GLY A 361 3.83 19.69 -4.27
C GLY A 361 4.12 18.26 -4.73
N PHE A 362 4.82 17.50 -3.91
CA PHE A 362 5.16 16.10 -4.20
C PHE A 362 3.90 15.22 -4.31
N LEU A 363 2.94 15.36 -3.38
CA LEU A 363 1.71 14.57 -3.40
C LEU A 363 0.91 14.84 -4.69
N ARG A 364 0.79 16.11 -5.12
CA ARG A 364 0.13 16.46 -6.39
C ARG A 364 0.86 15.87 -7.61
N ALA A 365 2.19 15.90 -7.61
CA ALA A 365 2.99 15.34 -8.70
C ALA A 365 2.78 13.81 -8.80
N LEU A 366 2.74 13.10 -7.67
CA LEU A 366 2.44 11.67 -7.62
C LEU A 366 1.04 11.35 -8.13
N MET A 367 0.05 12.12 -7.70
CA MET A 367 -1.34 11.93 -8.16
C MET A 367 -1.49 12.22 -9.65
N ALA A 368 -0.81 13.24 -10.16
CA ALA A 368 -0.79 13.54 -11.60
C ALA A 368 -0.16 12.40 -12.41
N LEU A 369 0.93 11.81 -11.91
CA LEU A 369 1.55 10.64 -12.51
C LEU A 369 0.60 9.44 -12.52
N GLY A 370 -0.09 9.17 -11.40
CA GLY A 370 -1.08 8.09 -11.34
C GLY A 370 -2.22 8.27 -12.34
N ALA A 371 -2.73 9.49 -12.47
CA ALA A 371 -3.76 9.83 -13.46
C ALA A 371 -3.24 9.68 -14.91
N LYS A 372 -2.01 10.10 -15.18
CA LYS A 372 -1.35 9.92 -16.48
C LYS A 372 -1.27 8.44 -16.87
N ASP A 373 -0.81 7.59 -15.96
CA ASP A 373 -0.60 6.17 -16.21
C ASP A 373 -1.93 5.43 -16.46
N VAL A 374 -2.99 5.79 -15.74
CA VAL A 374 -4.35 5.28 -15.99
C VAL A 374 -4.83 5.68 -17.38
N ASN A 375 -4.65 6.94 -17.77
CA ASN A 375 -5.09 7.41 -19.08
C ASN A 375 -4.31 6.75 -20.23
N GLN A 376 -3.03 6.43 -20.03
CA GLN A 376 -2.22 5.70 -21.01
C GLN A 376 -2.68 4.26 -21.22
N ARG A 377 -3.28 3.63 -20.20
CA ARG A 377 -3.80 2.26 -20.24
C ARG A 377 -5.34 2.21 -20.23
N LYS A 378 -5.97 3.27 -20.70
CA LYS A 378 -7.43 3.44 -20.68
C LYS A 378 -8.18 2.25 -21.24
N GLU A 379 -7.84 1.78 -22.45
CA GLU A 379 -8.54 0.70 -23.12
C GLU A 379 -8.45 -0.62 -22.36
N GLU A 380 -7.26 -0.93 -21.83
CA GLU A 380 -7.01 -2.14 -21.03
C GLU A 380 -7.81 -2.11 -19.70
N LEU A 381 -7.81 -0.96 -19.02
CA LEU A 381 -8.59 -0.78 -17.81
C LEU A 381 -10.09 -0.88 -18.07
N LEU A 382 -10.58 -0.27 -19.15
CA LEU A 382 -11.99 -0.36 -19.50
C LEU A 382 -12.40 -1.80 -19.85
N ALA A 383 -11.55 -2.56 -20.56
CA ALA A 383 -11.79 -3.97 -20.83
C ALA A 383 -11.81 -4.81 -19.54
N PHE A 384 -10.92 -4.50 -18.57
CA PHE A 384 -10.85 -5.19 -17.29
C PHE A 384 -12.13 -5.00 -16.45
N PHE A 385 -12.80 -3.85 -16.54
CA PHE A 385 -14.05 -3.52 -15.82
C PHE A 385 -15.32 -3.71 -16.65
N ALA A 386 -15.22 -4.24 -17.87
CA ALA A 386 -16.38 -4.35 -18.79
C ALA A 386 -17.35 -5.51 -18.44
N ASP A 387 -17.01 -6.42 -17.55
CA ASP A 387 -17.82 -7.63 -17.19
C ASP A 387 -18.34 -7.58 -15.74
#